data_a71173a30ea1d9cab5ffb28e4fc5732a
#
_entry.id   a71173a30ea1d9cab5ffb28e4fc5732a
#
_cell.length_a   1.000
_cell.length_b   1.000
_cell.length_c   1.000
_cell.angle_alpha   90.00
_cell.angle_beta   90.00
_cell.angle_gamma   90.00
#
_symmetry.space_group_name_H-M   'P 1'
#
loop_
_entity.id
_entity.type
_entity.pdbx_description
1 polymer ?
#
loop_
_entity_poly.entity_id
_entity_poly.type
_entity_poly.pdbx_seq_one_letter_code
_entity_poly.pdbx_strand_id
1 'polypeptide(L)'
;MNEQRASYRLLALALRLALLVGLAGAGWLIYSNLPHRDPNSVTAAGQTTLQILLEAPGDFARSSRDIPVEISPVDIVAVRHEFFVEPRAGQRFDEFLHQRMNGRELINARLDNQGRASVVVPRGNWWIHAILSGEEDLEWRLPISISGGKQTIELTPQNAYTRSKSF
;
A
#
# COMPACT_ATOMS: atom_id res chain seq x y z
N MET A 1 41.37 31.20 -47.73
CA MET A 1 40.69 31.55 -46.43
C MET A 1 39.22 31.15 -46.30
N ASN A 2 38.54 30.74 -47.35
CA ASN A 2 37.10 30.38 -47.27
C ASN A 2 36.82 28.92 -46.91
N GLU A 3 37.74 28.01 -47.20
CA GLU A 3 37.53 26.57 -46.92
C GLU A 3 37.52 26.21 -45.40
N GLN A 4 38.35 26.89 -44.62
CA GLN A 4 38.37 26.68 -43.19
C GLN A 4 37.06 27.10 -42.49
N ARG A 5 36.43 28.15 -42.97
CA ARG A 5 35.13 28.60 -42.40
C ARG A 5 33.98 27.65 -42.74
N ALA A 6 34.05 26.97 -43.89
CA ALA A 6 33.05 25.98 -44.27
C ALA A 6 33.13 24.70 -43.42
N SER A 7 34.37 24.23 -43.16
CA SER A 7 34.61 23.05 -42.31
C SER A 7 34.18 23.26 -40.86
N TYR A 8 34.41 24.43 -40.26
CA TYR A 8 33.92 24.76 -38.91
C TYR A 8 32.38 24.79 -38.83
N ARG A 9 31.72 25.30 -39.86
CA ARG A 9 30.24 25.31 -39.91
C ARG A 9 29.64 23.90 -40.02
N LEU A 10 30.26 23.05 -40.83
CA LEU A 10 29.85 21.64 -40.94
C LEU A 10 30.08 20.87 -39.62
N LEU A 11 31.21 21.08 -38.97
CA LEU A 11 31.52 20.47 -37.67
C LEU A 11 30.57 20.94 -36.57
N ALA A 12 30.23 22.22 -36.53
CA ALA A 12 29.26 22.76 -35.56
C ALA A 12 27.85 22.21 -35.84
N LEU A 13 27.47 22.01 -37.09
CA LEU A 13 26.18 21.44 -37.45
C LEU A 13 26.09 19.96 -37.07
N ALA A 14 27.16 19.19 -37.31
CA ALA A 14 27.25 17.79 -36.93
C ALA A 14 27.18 17.61 -35.40
N LEU A 15 27.86 18.49 -34.66
CA LEU A 15 27.83 18.45 -33.18
C LEU A 15 26.43 18.75 -32.60
N ARG A 16 25.73 19.72 -33.21
CA ARG A 16 24.33 20.04 -32.83
C ARG A 16 23.37 18.89 -33.13
N LEU A 17 23.53 18.24 -34.27
CA LEU A 17 22.73 17.06 -34.64
C LEU A 17 22.98 15.89 -33.69
N ALA A 18 24.24 15.62 -33.36
CA ALA A 18 24.59 14.58 -32.40
C ALA A 18 23.99 14.84 -31.01
N LEU A 19 23.97 16.09 -30.54
CA LEU A 19 23.40 16.49 -29.27
C LEU A 19 21.87 16.34 -29.27
N LEU A 20 21.20 16.67 -30.34
CA LEU A 20 19.74 16.48 -30.49
C LEU A 20 19.37 14.99 -30.48
N VAL A 21 20.12 14.16 -31.22
CA VAL A 21 19.91 12.71 -31.25
C VAL A 21 20.15 12.10 -29.87
N GLY A 22 21.18 12.54 -29.13
CA GLY A 22 21.47 12.12 -27.77
C GLY A 22 20.34 12.48 -26.79
N LEU A 23 19.82 13.70 -26.89
CA LEU A 23 18.69 14.15 -26.05
C LEU A 23 17.41 13.37 -26.36
N ALA A 24 17.11 13.13 -27.63
CA ALA A 24 15.94 12.34 -28.05
C ALA A 24 16.06 10.89 -27.59
N GLY A 25 17.26 10.28 -27.69
CA GLY A 25 17.54 8.93 -27.19
C GLY A 25 17.40 8.81 -25.67
N ALA A 26 17.95 9.77 -24.93
CA ALA A 26 17.82 9.81 -23.48
C ALA A 26 16.34 9.99 -23.05
N GLY A 27 15.61 10.88 -23.71
CA GLY A 27 14.17 11.09 -23.47
C GLY A 27 13.36 9.83 -23.75
N TRP A 28 13.66 9.11 -24.83
CA TRP A 28 13.01 7.85 -25.18
C TRP A 28 13.30 6.76 -24.12
N LEU A 29 14.54 6.66 -23.64
CA LEU A 29 14.95 5.70 -22.62
C LEU A 29 14.25 5.96 -21.28
N ILE A 30 14.11 7.22 -20.89
CA ILE A 30 13.35 7.61 -19.70
C ILE A 30 11.87 7.28 -19.90
N TYR A 31 11.31 7.63 -21.06
CA TYR A 31 9.90 7.38 -21.37
C TYR A 31 9.57 5.88 -21.40
N SER A 32 10.43 5.05 -21.97
CA SER A 32 10.22 3.59 -22.05
C SER A 32 10.39 2.87 -20.70
N ASN A 33 11.15 3.46 -19.77
CA ASN A 33 11.32 2.93 -18.40
C ASN A 33 10.32 3.53 -17.40
N LEU A 34 9.51 4.51 -17.80
CA LEU A 34 8.39 4.92 -16.96
C LEU A 34 7.40 3.76 -16.82
N PRO A 35 6.96 3.42 -15.58
CA PRO A 35 5.95 2.40 -15.40
C PRO A 35 4.71 2.78 -16.21
N HIS A 36 4.48 2.04 -17.30
CA HIS A 36 3.30 2.23 -18.13
C HIS A 36 2.09 1.88 -17.29
N ARG A 37 1.27 2.87 -17.02
CA ARG A 37 0.00 2.69 -16.36
C ARG A 37 -0.88 1.91 -17.34
N ASP A 38 -1.10 0.62 -17.07
CA ASP A 38 -2.00 -0.20 -17.86
C ASP A 38 -3.36 0.50 -17.95
N PRO A 39 -3.81 0.91 -19.16
CA PRO A 39 -5.08 1.62 -19.31
C PRO A 39 -6.29 0.75 -18.94
N ASN A 40 -6.10 -0.55 -18.75
CA ASN A 40 -7.12 -1.49 -18.30
C ASN A 40 -7.20 -1.64 -16.77
N SER A 41 -6.27 -1.06 -15.99
CA SER A 41 -6.50 -0.86 -14.58
C SER A 41 -7.46 0.32 -14.40
N VAL A 42 -8.74 0.10 -14.64
CA VAL A 42 -9.82 1.04 -14.24
C VAL A 42 -9.93 0.97 -12.71
N THR A 43 -8.88 1.36 -12.04
CA THR A 43 -8.96 1.77 -10.66
C THR A 43 -9.65 3.13 -10.72
N ALA A 44 -10.90 3.20 -10.31
CA ALA A 44 -11.65 4.45 -10.24
C ALA A 44 -10.72 5.51 -9.62
N ALA A 45 -10.64 6.69 -10.23
CA ALA A 45 -9.69 7.73 -9.85
C ALA A 45 -9.74 7.95 -8.33
N GLY A 46 -8.69 7.51 -7.61
CA GLY A 46 -8.62 7.61 -6.15
C GLY A 46 -8.59 6.29 -5.37
N GLN A 47 -8.66 5.15 -6.03
CA GLN A 47 -8.59 3.84 -5.36
C GLN A 47 -7.20 3.20 -5.55
N THR A 48 -6.79 2.39 -4.57
CA THR A 48 -5.53 1.63 -4.57
C THR A 48 -5.85 0.15 -4.44
N THR A 49 -5.20 -0.69 -5.24
CA THR A 49 -5.18 -2.12 -4.98
C THR A 49 -4.14 -2.42 -3.91
N LEU A 50 -4.61 -2.71 -2.70
CA LEU A 50 -3.79 -3.13 -1.58
C LEU A 50 -3.60 -4.64 -1.62
N GLN A 51 -2.36 -5.09 -1.69
CA GLN A 51 -1.98 -6.49 -1.51
C GLN A 51 -1.45 -6.68 -0.09
N ILE A 52 -1.96 -7.67 0.60
CA ILE A 52 -1.53 -8.05 1.95
C ILE A 52 -0.90 -9.43 1.85
N LEU A 53 0.32 -9.56 2.34
CA LEU A 53 1.08 -10.80 2.35
C LEU A 53 1.38 -11.16 3.81
N LEU A 54 1.06 -12.39 4.20
CA LEU A 54 1.44 -12.94 5.50
C LEU A 54 2.75 -13.73 5.34
N GLU A 55 3.80 -13.25 5.97
CA GLU A 55 5.06 -13.98 6.13
C GLU A 55 5.06 -14.67 7.49
N ALA A 56 4.58 -15.91 7.52
CA ALA A 56 4.55 -16.71 8.75
C ALA A 56 5.61 -17.82 8.70
N PRO A 57 6.30 -18.12 9.81
CA PRO A 57 7.22 -19.27 9.87
C PRO A 57 6.47 -20.58 9.62
N GLY A 58 7.02 -21.42 8.76
CA GLY A 58 6.71 -22.81 8.34
C GLY A 58 5.41 -23.50 8.76
N ASP A 59 5.13 -23.62 10.05
CA ASP A 59 3.95 -24.34 10.55
C ASP A 59 2.67 -23.50 10.61
N PHE A 60 2.78 -22.20 10.71
CA PHE A 60 1.64 -21.27 10.67
C PHE A 60 0.93 -21.24 9.30
N ALA A 61 1.67 -21.48 8.21
CA ALA A 61 1.10 -21.51 6.87
C ALA A 61 0.03 -22.63 6.70
N ARG A 62 0.04 -23.67 7.53
CA ARG A 62 -0.96 -24.75 7.51
C ARG A 62 -2.23 -24.42 8.25
N SER A 63 -2.17 -23.52 9.25
CA SER A 63 -3.30 -23.06 10.04
C SER A 63 -3.98 -21.83 9.46
N SER A 64 -3.37 -21.19 8.46
CA SER A 64 -3.76 -19.87 7.94
C SER A 64 -4.93 -19.89 6.95
N ARG A 65 -5.82 -20.89 7.04
CA ARG A 65 -7.04 -20.89 6.23
C ARG A 65 -7.99 -19.82 6.74
N ASP A 66 -8.24 -18.82 5.86
CA ASP A 66 -9.35 -17.86 6.07
C ASP A 66 -9.15 -16.86 7.23
N ILE A 67 -7.93 -16.30 7.35
CA ILE A 67 -7.66 -15.27 8.36
C ILE A 67 -8.36 -13.97 7.96
N PRO A 68 -9.27 -13.44 8.80
CA PRO A 68 -9.89 -12.15 8.55
C PRO A 68 -8.89 -11.02 8.73
N VAL A 69 -8.93 -10.06 7.82
CA VAL A 69 -8.16 -8.82 7.87
C VAL A 69 -9.13 -7.65 7.80
N GLU A 70 -9.14 -6.83 8.82
CA GLU A 70 -9.95 -5.62 8.89
C GLU A 70 -9.10 -4.41 8.51
N ILE A 71 -9.61 -3.58 7.60
CA ILE A 71 -8.99 -2.34 7.17
C ILE A 71 -9.91 -1.21 7.54
N SER A 72 -9.53 -0.42 8.54
CA SER A 72 -10.37 0.62 9.13
C SER A 72 -9.74 2.00 8.98
N PRO A 73 -10.54 3.07 8.87
CA PRO A 73 -10.02 4.44 8.81
C PRO A 73 -9.47 4.96 10.14
N VAL A 74 -9.67 4.20 11.22
CA VAL A 74 -9.23 4.53 12.59
C VAL A 74 -8.69 3.27 13.27
N ASP A 75 -7.84 3.43 14.27
CA ASP A 75 -7.45 2.32 15.15
C ASP A 75 -8.63 1.94 16.06
N ILE A 76 -9.36 0.90 15.69
CA ILE A 76 -10.59 0.46 16.40
C ILE A 76 -10.29 0.10 17.86
N VAL A 77 -9.10 -0.49 18.14
CA VAL A 77 -8.73 -0.89 19.50
C VAL A 77 -8.47 0.35 20.36
N ALA A 78 -7.79 1.36 19.82
CA ALA A 78 -7.58 2.63 20.50
C ALA A 78 -8.91 3.38 20.73
N VAL A 79 -9.78 3.40 19.70
CA VAL A 79 -11.12 4.02 19.80
C VAL A 79 -11.99 3.30 20.85
N ARG A 80 -11.90 1.98 20.92
CA ARG A 80 -12.60 1.19 21.96
C ARG A 80 -12.08 1.53 23.34
N HIS A 81 -10.77 1.61 23.52
CA HIS A 81 -10.16 1.99 24.79
C HIS A 81 -10.61 3.40 25.22
N GLU A 82 -10.56 4.37 24.28
CA GLU A 82 -11.04 5.74 24.54
C GLU A 82 -12.51 5.74 25.02
N PHE A 83 -13.38 4.98 24.35
CA PHE A 83 -14.79 4.90 24.70
C PHE A 83 -15.04 4.41 26.12
N PHE A 84 -14.27 3.42 26.58
CA PHE A 84 -14.44 2.84 27.93
C PHE A 84 -13.73 3.63 29.02
N VAL A 85 -12.68 4.39 28.72
CA VAL A 85 -11.96 5.22 29.69
C VAL A 85 -12.71 6.52 29.96
N GLU A 86 -13.36 7.10 28.95
CA GLU A 86 -14.14 8.32 29.08
C GLU A 86 -15.64 7.98 29.16
N PRO A 87 -16.26 8.04 30.38
CA PRO A 87 -17.68 7.73 30.51
C PRO A 87 -18.55 8.65 29.64
N ARG A 88 -19.32 8.07 28.74
CA ARG A 88 -20.22 8.78 27.82
C ARG A 88 -21.64 8.32 28.05
N ALA A 89 -22.33 9.03 28.94
CA ALA A 89 -23.70 8.67 29.33
C ALA A 89 -24.62 8.62 28.11
N GLY A 90 -25.26 7.45 27.88
CA GLY A 90 -26.26 7.26 26.82
C GLY A 90 -25.74 7.05 25.40
N GLN A 91 -24.43 7.12 25.16
CA GLN A 91 -23.86 6.84 23.83
C GLN A 91 -23.46 5.37 23.70
N ARG A 92 -23.79 4.74 22.58
CA ARG A 92 -23.38 3.35 22.27
C ARG A 92 -22.03 3.37 21.57
N PHE A 93 -21.26 2.29 21.69
CA PHE A 93 -19.94 2.18 21.06
C PHE A 93 -20.01 2.24 19.53
N ASP A 94 -21.00 1.61 18.92
CA ASP A 94 -21.19 1.63 17.47
C ASP A 94 -21.43 3.05 16.93
N GLU A 95 -22.22 3.85 17.62
CA GLU A 95 -22.43 5.27 17.28
C GLU A 95 -21.14 6.09 17.41
N PHE A 96 -20.40 5.87 18.49
CA PHE A 96 -19.12 6.54 18.72
C PHE A 96 -18.10 6.16 17.65
N LEU A 97 -17.96 4.87 17.33
CA LEU A 97 -17.08 4.37 16.30
C LEU A 97 -17.44 4.97 14.93
N HIS A 98 -18.72 4.99 14.58
CA HIS A 98 -19.19 5.58 13.33
C HIS A 98 -18.82 7.05 13.21
N GLN A 99 -18.96 7.85 14.28
CA GLN A 99 -18.53 9.23 14.33
C GLN A 99 -17.01 9.36 14.08
N ARG A 100 -16.20 8.50 14.72
CA ARG A 100 -14.74 8.49 14.56
C ARG A 100 -14.32 8.10 13.14
N MET A 101 -15.05 7.21 12.49
CA MET A 101 -14.80 6.80 11.11
C MET A 101 -15.11 7.88 10.07
N ASN A 102 -15.84 8.93 10.46
CA ASN A 102 -16.12 10.10 9.63
C ASN A 102 -16.72 9.75 8.25
N GLY A 103 -17.72 8.89 8.23
CA GLY A 103 -18.42 8.45 7.03
C GLY A 103 -17.64 7.47 6.13
N ARG A 104 -16.45 7.04 6.56
CA ARG A 104 -15.72 5.94 5.90
C ARG A 104 -16.15 4.61 6.49
N GLU A 105 -16.16 3.59 5.65
CA GLU A 105 -16.59 2.25 6.05
C GLU A 105 -15.40 1.33 6.34
N LEU A 106 -15.65 0.32 7.16
CA LEU A 106 -14.74 -0.78 7.41
C LEU A 106 -14.66 -1.65 6.15
N ILE A 107 -13.46 -2.00 5.73
CA ILE A 107 -13.21 -2.89 4.62
C ILE A 107 -12.71 -4.21 5.17
N ASN A 108 -13.38 -5.30 4.82
CA ASN A 108 -13.00 -6.64 5.22
C ASN A 108 -12.31 -7.35 4.06
N ALA A 109 -11.19 -7.99 4.36
CA ALA A 109 -10.47 -8.88 3.47
C ALA A 109 -10.21 -10.22 4.17
N ARG A 110 -9.80 -11.24 3.40
CA ARG A 110 -9.42 -12.54 3.95
C ARG A 110 -8.15 -13.00 3.26
N LEU A 111 -7.22 -13.50 4.04
CA LEU A 111 -6.03 -14.16 3.51
C LEU A 111 -6.42 -15.54 2.98
N ASP A 112 -5.96 -15.85 1.80
CA ASP A 112 -6.10 -17.18 1.21
C ASP A 112 -5.12 -18.20 1.83
N ASN A 113 -5.16 -19.45 1.33
CA ASN A 113 -4.28 -20.53 1.80
C ASN A 113 -2.79 -20.29 1.50
N GLN A 114 -2.46 -19.25 0.73
CA GLN A 114 -1.08 -18.81 0.46
C GLN A 114 -0.70 -17.59 1.31
N GLY A 115 -1.58 -17.18 2.24
CA GLY A 115 -1.37 -16.00 3.07
C GLY A 115 -1.47 -14.68 2.31
N ARG A 116 -2.31 -14.62 1.27
CA ARG A 116 -2.45 -13.43 0.42
C ARG A 116 -3.88 -12.92 0.41
N ALA A 117 -4.00 -11.61 0.44
CA ALA A 117 -5.26 -10.93 0.16
C ALA A 117 -5.04 -9.78 -0.82
N SER A 118 -6.07 -9.47 -1.60
CA SER A 118 -6.07 -8.31 -2.49
C SER A 118 -7.40 -7.58 -2.34
N VAL A 119 -7.36 -6.30 -2.05
CA VAL A 119 -8.54 -5.49 -1.77
C VAL A 119 -8.37 -4.08 -2.31
N VAL A 120 -9.47 -3.46 -2.71
CA VAL A 120 -9.48 -2.08 -3.18
C VAL A 120 -9.76 -1.14 -2.01
N VAL A 121 -8.83 -0.20 -1.76
CA VAL A 121 -8.90 0.74 -0.63
C VAL A 121 -8.83 2.17 -1.17
N PRO A 122 -9.70 3.08 -0.71
CA PRO A 122 -9.61 4.50 -1.04
C PRO A 122 -8.33 5.14 -0.52
N ARG A 123 -7.92 6.26 -1.14
CA ARG A 123 -6.78 7.04 -0.66
C ARG A 123 -7.03 7.57 0.76
N GLY A 124 -5.93 7.67 1.54
CA GLY A 124 -5.96 8.19 2.90
C GLY A 124 -5.20 7.33 3.88
N ASN A 125 -5.33 7.66 5.15
CA ASN A 125 -4.75 6.88 6.24
C ASN A 125 -5.74 5.82 6.69
N TRP A 126 -5.21 4.60 6.87
CA TRP A 126 -5.95 3.42 7.25
C TRP A 126 -5.15 2.61 8.27
N TRP A 127 -5.82 1.70 8.94
CA TRP A 127 -5.25 0.74 9.86
C TRP A 127 -5.57 -0.66 9.39
N ILE A 128 -4.58 -1.54 9.41
CA ILE A 128 -4.76 -2.97 9.21
C ILE A 128 -4.80 -3.63 10.57
N HIS A 129 -5.84 -4.40 10.83
CA HIS A 129 -5.96 -5.26 11.99
C HIS A 129 -6.14 -6.70 11.52
N ALA A 130 -5.31 -7.60 12.02
CA ALA A 130 -5.37 -9.03 11.75
C ALA A 130 -4.88 -9.81 12.97
N ILE A 131 -5.47 -10.97 13.20
CA ILE A 131 -5.07 -11.88 14.28
C ILE A 131 -4.83 -13.26 13.66
N LEU A 132 -3.67 -13.80 13.91
CA LEU A 132 -3.32 -15.18 13.61
C LEU A 132 -3.20 -15.95 14.92
N SER A 133 -4.11 -16.89 15.13
CA SER A 133 -4.07 -17.79 16.30
C SER A 133 -3.32 -19.07 15.97
N GLY A 134 -2.44 -19.50 16.87
CA GLY A 134 -1.62 -20.69 16.73
C GLY A 134 -0.93 -21.06 18.04
N GLU A 135 0.28 -21.63 17.97
CA GLU A 135 1.12 -21.83 19.17
C GLU A 135 1.51 -20.51 19.81
N GLU A 136 1.66 -19.48 19.01
CA GLU A 136 1.78 -18.08 19.42
C GLU A 136 0.70 -17.29 18.70
N ASP A 137 -0.08 -16.51 19.43
CA ASP A 137 -1.03 -15.58 18.83
C ASP A 137 -0.28 -14.33 18.40
N LEU A 138 -0.43 -13.98 17.12
CA LEU A 138 0.12 -12.77 16.54
C LEU A 138 -1.01 -11.82 16.19
N GLU A 139 -0.91 -10.60 16.69
CA GLU A 139 -1.84 -9.51 16.37
C GLU A 139 -1.09 -8.40 15.63
N TRP A 140 -1.62 -7.98 14.51
CA TRP A 140 -1.12 -6.81 13.78
C TRP A 140 -2.10 -5.66 13.91
N ARG A 141 -1.53 -4.48 14.19
CA ARG A 141 -2.20 -3.18 14.21
C ARG A 141 -1.32 -2.17 13.50
N LEU A 142 -1.39 -2.14 12.18
CA LEU A 142 -0.46 -1.39 11.35
C LEU A 142 -1.11 -0.15 10.75
N PRO A 143 -0.61 1.06 11.02
CA PRO A 143 -1.01 2.25 10.29
C PRO A 143 -0.42 2.21 8.88
N ILE A 144 -1.25 2.50 7.88
CA ILE A 144 -0.85 2.59 6.48
C ILE A 144 -1.35 3.86 5.84
N SER A 145 -0.58 4.40 4.91
CA SER A 145 -0.98 5.55 4.10
C SER A 145 -1.16 5.10 2.65
N ILE A 146 -2.37 5.25 2.13
CA ILE A 146 -2.76 4.86 0.79
C ILE A 146 -2.70 6.07 -0.13
N SER A 147 -1.78 6.05 -1.10
CA SER A 147 -1.53 7.16 -2.02
C SER A 147 -2.04 6.94 -3.45
N GLY A 148 -2.43 5.72 -3.78
CA GLY A 148 -2.91 5.34 -5.11
C GLY A 148 -2.05 4.27 -5.78
N GLY A 149 -2.56 3.67 -6.87
CA GLY A 149 -1.87 2.61 -7.61
C GLY A 149 -1.97 1.24 -6.97
N LYS A 150 -0.86 0.51 -6.91
CA LYS A 150 -0.73 -0.79 -6.25
C LYS A 150 0.24 -0.66 -5.08
N GLN A 151 -0.17 -1.13 -3.91
CA GLN A 151 0.65 -1.13 -2.71
C GLN A 151 0.65 -2.51 -2.08
N THR A 152 1.79 -2.95 -1.55
CA THR A 152 1.93 -4.23 -0.86
C THR A 152 2.32 -3.98 0.59
N ILE A 153 1.66 -4.68 1.51
CA ILE A 153 1.96 -4.69 2.95
C ILE A 153 2.24 -6.11 3.37
N GLU A 154 3.31 -6.29 4.12
CA GLU A 154 3.72 -7.57 4.67
C GLU A 154 3.38 -7.63 6.17
N LEU A 155 2.68 -8.68 6.56
CA LEU A 155 2.41 -9.02 7.96
C LEU A 155 3.47 -10.03 8.39
N THR A 156 4.42 -9.58 9.19
CA THR A 156 5.55 -10.40 9.66
C THR A 156 5.51 -10.52 11.18
N PRO A 157 6.11 -11.55 11.80
CA PRO A 157 6.22 -11.62 13.26
C PRO A 157 6.98 -10.44 13.86
N GLN A 158 7.85 -9.79 13.07
CA GLN A 158 8.66 -8.65 13.53
C GLN A 158 7.86 -7.36 13.63
N ASN A 159 6.82 -7.20 12.80
CA ASN A 159 5.95 -6.03 12.82
C ASN A 159 4.61 -6.29 13.52
N ALA A 160 4.45 -7.45 14.16
CA ALA A 160 3.30 -7.73 15.01
C ALA A 160 3.29 -6.79 16.22
N TYR A 161 2.10 -6.28 16.55
CA TYR A 161 1.88 -5.42 17.72
C TYR A 161 1.99 -6.21 19.03
N THR A 162 1.40 -7.39 19.05
CA THR A 162 1.42 -8.29 20.21
C THR A 162 1.83 -9.69 19.74
N ARG A 163 2.62 -10.35 20.59
CA ARG A 163 3.00 -11.75 20.44
C ARG A 163 2.82 -12.42 21.79
N SER A 164 1.84 -13.32 21.90
CA SER A 164 1.55 -14.05 23.12
C SER A 164 1.56 -15.55 22.87
N LYS A 165 2.07 -16.32 23.84
CA LYS A 165 1.96 -17.78 23.75
C LYS A 165 0.57 -18.20 24.16
N SER A 166 -0.08 -19.03 23.33
CA SER A 166 -1.29 -19.75 23.72
C SER A 166 -0.92 -20.82 24.76
N PHE A 167 -1.60 -20.80 25.90
CA PHE A 167 -1.44 -21.80 26.96
C PHE A 167 -2.50 -22.89 26.81
#